data_a183e1217ba8ad1c1319609eb2a0501d
#
_entry.id   a183e1217ba8ad1c1319609eb2a0501d
#
_cell.length_a   1.000
_cell.length_b   1.000
_cell.length_c   1.000
_cell.angle_alpha   90.00
_cell.angle_beta   90.00
_cell.angle_gamma   90.00
#
_symmetry.space_group_name_H-M   'P 1'
#
loop_
_entity.id
_entity.type
_entity.pdbx_description
1 polymer ?
#
loop_
_entity_poly.entity_id
_entity_poly.type
_entity_poly.pdbx_seq_one_letter_code
_entity_poly.pdbx_strand_id
1 'polypeptide(L)'
;MINRKFIKHFESFSERSIPEILKKISIELKDDISKYSIIGYSNTFEFEYLSFNIDIKLSNNGSYYSNIDLLKIIKEPDISVDIVVYIPNNFDIDYVVATIIHEVRHIYDIYTINSENDMKSFVDDFYIRKLKIGNYTNFINLIYLSLEHELIARNNMIFPYIGSKNMNEKDSMDLVKSTFIYKSLDLLDSFDHISFVNSIEPNTLLKLTNIFIKDVSKDNKQCINIDDLILFYQKYEEYFKSLVSEWKLEINKEISKIYELKTYSNNESIIGGTHRLFIEIYNNIIYT
;
A
#
# COMPACT_ATOMS: atom_id res chain seq x y z
N MET A 1 -18.61 7.20 -19.70
CA MET A 1 -18.08 8.00 -18.57
C MET A 1 -17.86 7.01 -17.44
N ILE A 2 -16.61 6.56 -17.23
CA ILE A 2 -16.26 5.82 -16.00
C ILE A 2 -16.53 6.82 -14.89
N ASN A 3 -17.47 6.47 -14.03
CA ASN A 3 -18.03 7.41 -13.06
C ASN A 3 -16.90 7.84 -12.14
N ARG A 4 -16.52 9.12 -12.15
CA ARG A 4 -15.56 9.74 -11.20
C ARG A 4 -15.91 9.49 -9.72
N LYS A 5 -17.04 8.81 -9.43
CA LYS A 5 -17.37 8.35 -8.09
C LYS A 5 -16.36 7.39 -7.49
N PHE A 6 -15.69 6.55 -8.31
CA PHE A 6 -14.60 5.71 -7.81
C PHE A 6 -13.39 6.54 -7.34
N ILE A 7 -13.14 7.70 -7.98
CA ILE A 7 -12.04 8.60 -7.62
C ILE A 7 -12.42 9.53 -6.47
N LYS A 8 -13.71 9.89 -6.33
CA LYS A 8 -14.17 10.85 -5.32
C LYS A 8 -14.32 10.31 -3.90
N HIS A 9 -14.43 9.00 -3.71
CA HIS A 9 -14.64 8.46 -2.36
C HIS A 9 -13.40 8.53 -1.47
N PHE A 10 -12.20 8.56 -2.05
CA PHE A 10 -10.94 8.62 -1.31
C PHE A 10 -10.31 10.02 -1.20
N GLU A 11 -10.90 11.06 -1.80
CA GLU A 11 -10.46 12.46 -1.58
C GLU A 11 -10.61 12.91 -0.11
N SER A 12 -11.36 12.16 0.72
CA SER A 12 -11.47 12.37 2.16
C SER A 12 -10.37 11.70 3.00
N PHE A 13 -9.61 10.74 2.45
CA PHE A 13 -8.43 10.17 3.09
C PHE A 13 -7.25 11.14 2.90
N SER A 14 -7.02 11.98 3.87
CA SER A 14 -6.39 13.28 3.71
C SER A 14 -4.89 13.30 3.54
N GLU A 15 -4.15 12.21 3.69
CA GLU A 15 -2.69 12.30 3.52
C GLU A 15 -2.11 11.06 2.83
N ARG A 16 -1.59 11.29 1.61
CA ARG A 16 -0.79 10.31 0.87
C ARG A 16 0.58 10.07 1.52
N SER A 17 1.02 11.01 2.36
CA SER A 17 2.22 10.86 3.18
C SER A 17 1.98 9.93 4.37
N ILE A 18 3.06 9.37 4.89
CA ILE A 18 2.98 8.52 6.09
C ILE A 18 2.59 9.37 7.31
N PRO A 19 1.51 9.01 8.05
CA PRO A 19 1.15 9.67 9.30
C PRO A 19 2.27 9.57 10.34
N GLU A 20 2.40 10.58 11.21
CA GLU A 20 3.44 10.62 12.24
C GLU A 20 3.35 9.42 13.20
N ILE A 21 2.14 8.95 13.53
CA ILE A 21 1.95 7.76 14.34
C ILE A 21 2.58 6.53 13.68
N LEU A 22 2.44 6.35 12.35
CA LEU A 22 3.04 5.21 11.65
C LEU A 22 4.57 5.31 11.58
N LYS A 23 5.13 6.53 11.53
CA LYS A 23 6.57 6.74 11.64
C LYS A 23 7.09 6.29 13.01
N LYS A 24 6.41 6.70 14.10
CA LYS A 24 6.74 6.25 15.47
C LYS A 24 6.68 4.72 15.57
N ILE A 25 5.58 4.13 15.14
CA ILE A 25 5.41 2.67 15.11
C ILE A 25 6.55 2.00 14.35
N SER A 26 6.95 2.52 13.20
CA SER A 26 8.04 1.92 12.40
C SER A 26 9.39 1.92 13.11
N ILE A 27 9.69 2.97 13.87
CA ILE A 27 10.92 3.09 14.65
C ILE A 27 10.91 2.09 15.82
N GLU A 28 9.82 2.05 16.58
CA GLU A 28 9.68 1.14 17.72
C GLU A 28 9.69 -0.34 17.29
N LEU A 29 9.00 -0.67 16.19
CA LEU A 29 9.03 -2.00 15.60
C LEU A 29 10.45 -2.41 15.19
N LYS A 30 11.19 -1.53 14.53
CA LYS A 30 12.56 -1.83 14.13
C LYS A 30 13.44 -2.08 15.34
N ASP A 31 13.36 -1.23 16.35
CA ASP A 31 14.13 -1.36 17.58
C ASP A 31 13.79 -2.65 18.34
N ASP A 32 12.51 -3.01 18.38
CA ASP A 32 12.08 -4.23 19.06
C ASP A 32 12.49 -5.48 18.29
N ILE A 33 12.18 -5.57 17.01
CA ILE A 33 12.53 -6.71 16.14
C ILE A 33 14.07 -6.92 16.10
N SER A 34 14.86 -5.84 16.16
CA SER A 34 16.33 -5.93 16.14
C SER A 34 16.93 -6.58 17.39
N LYS A 35 16.20 -6.63 18.51
CA LYS A 35 16.64 -7.23 19.77
C LYS A 35 16.48 -8.76 19.81
N TYR A 36 15.67 -9.31 18.93
CA TYR A 36 15.30 -10.72 18.94
C TYR A 36 15.66 -11.43 17.62
N SER A 37 15.54 -12.75 17.62
CA SER A 37 15.57 -13.50 16.37
C SER A 37 14.32 -13.18 15.56
N ILE A 38 14.48 -12.68 14.36
CA ILE A 38 13.35 -12.31 13.48
C ILE A 38 12.44 -13.52 13.17
N ILE A 39 13.06 -14.68 12.93
CA ILE A 39 12.30 -15.89 12.59
C ILE A 39 11.63 -16.42 13.86
N GLY A 40 10.30 -16.55 13.80
CA GLY A 40 9.49 -16.92 14.94
C GLY A 40 9.23 -15.77 15.94
N TYR A 41 9.54 -14.54 15.52
CA TYR A 41 9.15 -13.36 16.30
C TYR A 41 7.64 -13.27 16.38
N SER A 42 7.13 -13.10 17.60
CA SER A 42 5.72 -12.88 17.88
C SER A 42 5.59 -11.89 19.03
N ASN A 43 4.89 -10.78 18.80
CA ASN A 43 4.68 -9.76 19.82
C ASN A 43 3.36 -9.00 19.58
N THR A 44 2.83 -8.39 20.64
CA THR A 44 1.66 -7.52 20.60
C THR A 44 2.11 -6.08 20.75
N PHE A 45 1.55 -5.21 19.93
CA PHE A 45 1.80 -3.77 19.95
C PHE A 45 0.51 -3.01 20.24
N GLU A 46 0.62 -2.03 21.13
CA GLU A 46 -0.48 -1.14 21.51
C GLU A 46 -0.01 0.31 21.35
N PHE A 47 -0.65 1.05 20.46
CA PHE A 47 -0.37 2.45 20.20
C PHE A 47 -1.67 3.25 20.19
N GLU A 48 -1.90 4.07 21.22
CA GLU A 48 -3.12 4.88 21.35
C GLU A 48 -4.38 4.02 21.16
N TYR A 49 -4.98 4.11 19.95
CA TYR A 49 -6.18 3.36 19.56
C TYR A 49 -5.89 2.17 18.64
N LEU A 50 -4.61 1.93 18.28
CA LEU A 50 -4.21 0.81 17.42
C LEU A 50 -3.68 -0.35 18.27
N SER A 51 -4.27 -1.54 18.12
CA SER A 51 -3.76 -2.76 18.74
C SER A 51 -3.63 -3.87 17.70
N PHE A 52 -2.44 -4.46 17.59
CA PHE A 52 -2.18 -5.53 16.64
C PHE A 52 -1.10 -6.50 17.13
N ASN A 53 -1.22 -7.75 16.70
CA ASN A 53 -0.22 -8.79 16.92
C ASN A 53 0.60 -8.98 15.66
N ILE A 54 1.90 -9.14 15.80
CA ILE A 54 2.80 -9.45 14.69
C ILE A 54 3.37 -10.84 14.86
N ASP A 55 3.33 -11.63 13.80
CA ASP A 55 3.90 -12.96 13.69
C ASP A 55 4.79 -13.05 12.45
N ILE A 56 6.10 -13.27 12.63
CA ILE A 56 7.04 -13.33 11.51
C ILE A 56 7.46 -14.77 11.23
N LYS A 57 7.21 -15.24 10.01
CA LYS A 57 7.44 -16.63 9.57
C LYS A 57 8.31 -16.67 8.33
N LEU A 58 9.00 -17.77 8.12
CA LEU A 58 9.70 -18.00 6.86
C LEU A 58 8.71 -18.24 5.71
N SER A 59 9.01 -17.63 4.57
CA SER A 59 8.27 -17.83 3.33
C SER A 59 8.73 -19.09 2.62
N ASN A 60 7.78 -19.93 2.22
CA ASN A 60 8.07 -21.15 1.44
C ASN A 60 8.47 -20.86 -0.01
N ASN A 61 8.14 -19.68 -0.54
CA ASN A 61 8.42 -19.28 -1.93
C ASN A 61 9.54 -18.26 -2.06
N GLY A 62 10.23 -17.92 -0.96
CA GLY A 62 11.31 -16.96 -0.95
C GLY A 62 10.92 -15.49 -1.20
N SER A 63 9.64 -15.14 -1.05
CA SER A 63 9.11 -13.79 -1.25
C SER A 63 8.64 -13.19 0.06
N TYR A 64 8.60 -11.84 0.12
CA TYR A 64 7.87 -11.14 1.17
C TYR A 64 6.38 -11.13 0.84
N TYR A 65 5.56 -11.45 1.80
CA TYR A 65 4.11 -11.22 1.74
C TYR A 65 3.52 -11.18 3.15
N SER A 66 2.39 -10.55 3.30
CA SER A 66 1.68 -10.40 4.55
C SER A 66 0.26 -10.95 4.44
N ASN A 67 -0.32 -11.26 5.56
CA ASN A 67 -1.71 -11.70 5.68
C ASN A 67 -2.35 -11.02 6.89
N ILE A 68 -3.47 -10.38 6.67
CA ILE A 68 -4.26 -9.69 7.70
C ILE A 68 -5.74 -9.98 7.48
N ASP A 69 -6.49 -10.16 8.55
CA ASP A 69 -7.96 -10.28 8.49
C ASP A 69 -8.62 -8.95 8.89
N LEU A 70 -8.74 -8.05 7.92
CA LEU A 70 -9.36 -6.74 8.11
C LEU A 70 -10.86 -6.83 8.42
N LEU A 71 -11.55 -7.91 7.99
CA LEU A 71 -12.97 -8.10 8.29
C LEU A 71 -13.20 -8.37 9.78
N LYS A 72 -12.21 -8.89 10.50
CA LYS A 72 -12.28 -9.08 11.94
C LYS A 72 -12.35 -7.73 12.66
N ILE A 73 -11.53 -6.75 12.23
CA ILE A 73 -11.53 -5.40 12.83
C ILE A 73 -12.90 -4.73 12.69
N ILE A 74 -13.52 -4.86 11.52
CA ILE A 74 -14.80 -4.21 11.22
C ILE A 74 -15.93 -4.80 12.06
N LYS A 75 -15.88 -6.10 12.35
CA LYS A 75 -16.88 -6.79 13.15
C LYS A 75 -16.68 -6.61 14.66
N GLU A 76 -15.43 -6.50 15.08
CA GLU A 76 -15.03 -6.52 16.48
C GLU A 76 -13.89 -5.49 16.69
N PRO A 77 -14.21 -4.18 16.72
CA PRO A 77 -13.20 -3.11 16.70
C PRO A 77 -12.30 -3.08 17.94
N ASP A 78 -12.72 -3.71 19.05
CA ASP A 78 -11.94 -3.77 20.31
C ASP A 78 -10.94 -4.93 20.34
N ILE A 79 -10.82 -5.70 19.25
CA ILE A 79 -9.92 -6.86 19.21
C ILE A 79 -8.62 -6.52 18.51
N SER A 80 -7.52 -6.94 19.10
CA SER A 80 -6.20 -6.91 18.48
C SER A 80 -6.17 -7.72 17.18
N VAL A 81 -5.57 -7.15 16.14
CA VAL A 81 -5.52 -7.71 14.79
C VAL A 81 -4.23 -8.49 14.58
N ASP A 82 -4.33 -9.68 14.00
CA ASP A 82 -3.17 -10.50 13.71
C ASP A 82 -2.60 -10.15 12.32
N ILE A 83 -1.34 -9.69 12.30
CA ILE A 83 -0.54 -9.46 11.09
C ILE A 83 0.49 -10.59 11.01
N VAL A 84 0.34 -11.47 10.02
CA VAL A 84 1.34 -12.50 9.76
C VAL A 84 2.20 -12.09 8.58
N VAL A 85 3.50 -11.93 8.81
CA VAL A 85 4.46 -11.55 7.77
C VAL A 85 5.34 -12.74 7.42
N TYR A 86 5.43 -13.04 6.13
CA TYR A 86 6.30 -14.08 5.60
C TYR A 86 7.51 -13.45 4.94
N ILE A 87 8.71 -13.91 5.31
CA ILE A 87 9.97 -13.35 4.87
C ILE A 87 10.86 -14.40 4.19
N PRO A 88 11.68 -14.03 3.19
CA PRO A 88 12.69 -14.93 2.62
C PRO A 88 13.82 -15.22 3.60
N ASN A 89 14.66 -16.22 3.33
CA ASN A 89 15.85 -16.51 4.14
C ASN A 89 16.83 -15.33 4.20
N ASN A 90 16.99 -14.61 3.07
CA ASN A 90 17.81 -13.40 2.97
C ASN A 90 16.89 -12.18 3.06
N PHE A 91 16.49 -11.81 4.26
CA PHE A 91 15.61 -10.68 4.49
C PHE A 91 16.38 -9.39 4.79
N ASP A 92 15.77 -8.27 4.45
CA ASP A 92 16.16 -6.93 4.90
C ASP A 92 15.18 -6.50 5.99
N ILE A 93 15.69 -6.21 7.20
CA ILE A 93 14.87 -5.84 8.36
C ILE A 93 14.04 -4.57 8.09
N ASP A 94 14.60 -3.60 7.38
CA ASP A 94 13.89 -2.36 7.03
C ASP A 94 12.71 -2.67 6.10
N TYR A 95 12.88 -3.64 5.19
CA TYR A 95 11.79 -4.07 4.32
C TYR A 95 10.74 -4.90 5.04
N VAL A 96 11.12 -5.68 6.06
CA VAL A 96 10.18 -6.36 6.97
C VAL A 96 9.31 -5.34 7.70
N VAL A 97 9.94 -4.34 8.32
CA VAL A 97 9.21 -3.25 8.99
C VAL A 97 8.30 -2.50 8.01
N ALA A 98 8.80 -2.20 6.82
CA ALA A 98 8.00 -1.56 5.77
C ALA A 98 6.76 -2.39 5.40
N THR A 99 6.90 -3.72 5.29
CA THR A 99 5.78 -4.63 5.01
C THR A 99 4.75 -4.63 6.15
N ILE A 100 5.20 -4.59 7.40
CA ILE A 100 4.31 -4.46 8.55
C ILE A 100 3.57 -3.12 8.52
N ILE A 101 4.26 -2.01 8.25
CA ILE A 101 3.64 -0.68 8.16
C ILE A 101 2.61 -0.59 7.04
N HIS A 102 2.78 -1.32 5.93
CA HIS A 102 1.75 -1.45 4.91
C HIS A 102 0.42 -1.98 5.50
N GLU A 103 0.47 -3.06 6.27
CA GLU A 103 -0.72 -3.65 6.90
C GLU A 103 -1.27 -2.77 8.03
N VAL A 104 -0.39 -2.18 8.84
CA VAL A 104 -0.80 -1.24 9.90
C VAL A 104 -1.46 0.01 9.30
N ARG A 105 -1.07 0.44 8.09
CA ARG A 105 -1.77 1.52 7.38
C ARG A 105 -3.22 1.16 7.09
N HIS A 106 -3.52 -0.05 6.65
CA HIS A 106 -4.90 -0.48 6.45
C HIS A 106 -5.71 -0.50 7.74
N ILE A 107 -5.10 -0.92 8.86
CA ILE A 107 -5.73 -0.83 10.18
C ILE A 107 -6.00 0.63 10.55
N TYR A 108 -5.01 1.50 10.39
CA TYR A 108 -5.13 2.94 10.65
C TYR A 108 -6.27 3.56 9.82
N ASP A 109 -6.34 3.23 8.53
CA ASP A 109 -7.39 3.75 7.65
C ASP A 109 -8.79 3.33 8.14
N ILE A 110 -8.98 2.08 8.58
CA ILE A 110 -10.24 1.62 9.14
C ILE A 110 -10.66 2.43 10.38
N TYR A 111 -9.73 2.68 11.29
CA TYR A 111 -10.03 3.44 12.51
C TYR A 111 -10.26 4.95 12.24
N THR A 112 -9.76 5.47 11.13
CA THR A 112 -9.95 6.87 10.75
C THR A 112 -11.16 7.11 9.83
N ILE A 113 -11.80 6.06 9.33
CA ILE A 113 -13.01 6.15 8.53
C ILE A 113 -14.18 6.60 9.41
N ASN A 114 -14.76 7.77 9.09
CA ASN A 114 -15.82 8.39 9.86
C ASN A 114 -17.24 8.12 9.33
N SER A 115 -17.38 7.41 8.20
CA SER A 115 -18.69 7.14 7.60
C SER A 115 -18.90 5.66 7.30
N GLU A 116 -20.14 5.17 7.51
CA GLU A 116 -20.54 3.79 7.15
C GLU A 116 -20.39 3.51 5.64
N ASN A 117 -20.60 4.52 4.79
CA ASN A 117 -20.50 4.37 3.35
C ASN A 117 -19.03 4.19 2.91
N ASP A 118 -18.11 4.93 3.51
CA ASP A 118 -16.68 4.81 3.23
C ASP A 118 -16.14 3.48 3.76
N MET A 119 -16.58 3.07 4.96
CA MET A 119 -16.26 1.74 5.51
C MET A 119 -16.74 0.62 4.60
N LYS A 120 -17.96 0.72 4.09
CA LYS A 120 -18.50 -0.28 3.16
C LYS A 120 -17.73 -0.31 1.86
N SER A 121 -17.35 0.84 1.32
CA SER A 121 -16.52 0.94 0.11
C SER A 121 -15.17 0.30 0.32
N PHE A 122 -14.51 0.59 1.43
CA PHE A 122 -13.23 0.00 1.81
C PHE A 122 -13.29 -1.53 1.91
N VAL A 123 -14.37 -2.07 2.51
CA VAL A 123 -14.61 -3.52 2.61
C VAL A 123 -14.87 -4.15 1.24
N ASP A 124 -15.69 -3.51 0.41
CA ASP A 124 -16.00 -4.00 -0.94
C ASP A 124 -14.72 -4.12 -1.78
N ASP A 125 -13.78 -3.20 -1.64
CA ASP A 125 -12.48 -3.21 -2.32
C ASP A 125 -11.62 -4.44 -1.93
N PHE A 126 -11.62 -4.83 -0.66
CA PHE A 126 -10.93 -6.06 -0.22
C PHE A 126 -11.55 -7.34 -0.77
N TYR A 127 -12.86 -7.35 -1.06
CA TYR A 127 -13.50 -8.50 -1.68
C TYR A 127 -13.08 -8.72 -3.14
N ILE A 128 -12.69 -7.66 -3.86
CA ILE A 128 -12.18 -7.76 -5.24
C ILE A 128 -11.03 -8.75 -5.31
N ARG A 129 -10.10 -8.73 -4.35
CA ARG A 129 -8.94 -9.63 -4.27
C ARG A 129 -9.32 -11.12 -4.20
N LYS A 130 -10.51 -11.46 -3.75
CA LYS A 130 -11.01 -12.83 -3.61
C LYS A 130 -11.56 -13.42 -4.90
N LEU A 131 -11.80 -12.59 -5.93
CA LEU A 131 -12.31 -13.04 -7.22
C LEU A 131 -11.18 -13.71 -8.01
N LYS A 132 -11.13 -15.04 -7.99
CA LYS A 132 -10.16 -15.86 -8.75
C LYS A 132 -10.86 -16.54 -9.91
N ILE A 133 -10.74 -15.99 -11.12
CA ILE A 133 -11.45 -16.47 -12.30
C ILE A 133 -10.47 -16.63 -13.47
N GLY A 134 -9.65 -17.69 -13.45
CA GLY A 134 -8.74 -18.02 -14.56
C GLY A 134 -7.89 -16.81 -15.02
N ASN A 135 -7.80 -16.60 -16.33
CA ASN A 135 -7.03 -15.47 -16.91
C ASN A 135 -7.59 -14.09 -16.56
N TYR A 136 -8.85 -14.00 -16.14
CA TYR A 136 -9.44 -12.73 -15.68
C TYR A 136 -8.88 -12.29 -14.32
N THR A 137 -8.30 -13.20 -13.54
CA THR A 137 -7.65 -12.90 -12.26
C THR A 137 -6.51 -11.88 -12.42
N ASN A 138 -5.81 -11.88 -13.55
CA ASN A 138 -4.75 -10.91 -13.81
C ASN A 138 -5.30 -9.46 -13.87
N PHE A 139 -6.43 -9.25 -14.53
CA PHE A 139 -7.09 -7.95 -14.56
C PHE A 139 -7.61 -7.54 -13.18
N ILE A 140 -8.22 -8.47 -12.43
CA ILE A 140 -8.66 -8.23 -11.05
C ILE A 140 -7.48 -7.82 -10.15
N ASN A 141 -6.32 -8.46 -10.32
CA ASN A 141 -5.11 -8.08 -9.58
C ASN A 141 -4.64 -6.65 -9.92
N LEU A 142 -4.72 -6.24 -11.19
CA LEU A 142 -4.40 -4.86 -11.59
C LEU A 142 -5.39 -3.86 -10.97
N ILE A 143 -6.68 -4.17 -10.95
CA ILE A 143 -7.67 -3.34 -10.26
C ILE A 143 -7.31 -3.22 -8.78
N TYR A 144 -7.02 -4.33 -8.08
CA TYR A 144 -6.58 -4.31 -6.69
C TYR A 144 -5.33 -3.45 -6.48
N LEU A 145 -4.31 -3.60 -7.34
CA LEU A 145 -3.09 -2.79 -7.26
C LEU A 145 -3.32 -1.30 -7.55
N SER A 146 -4.39 -0.94 -8.24
CA SER A 146 -4.75 0.44 -8.56
C SER A 146 -5.62 1.12 -7.50
N LEU A 147 -6.07 0.40 -6.48
CA LEU A 147 -6.88 0.97 -5.40
C LEU A 147 -6.05 2.00 -4.61
N GLU A 148 -6.65 3.14 -4.33
CA GLU A 148 -5.93 4.26 -3.71
C GLU A 148 -5.36 3.90 -2.33
N HIS A 149 -6.12 3.20 -1.48
CA HIS A 149 -5.62 2.74 -0.18
C HIS A 149 -4.41 1.80 -0.29
N GLU A 150 -4.36 0.95 -1.33
CA GLU A 150 -3.22 0.09 -1.61
C GLU A 150 -1.99 0.89 -2.09
N LEU A 151 -2.22 1.93 -2.90
CA LEU A 151 -1.16 2.83 -3.36
C LEU A 151 -0.60 3.66 -2.19
N ILE A 152 -1.48 4.18 -1.33
CA ILE A 152 -1.10 4.90 -0.11
C ILE A 152 -0.30 3.98 0.83
N ALA A 153 -0.79 2.78 1.11
CA ALA A 153 -0.11 1.83 1.99
C ALA A 153 1.28 1.48 1.46
N ARG A 154 1.44 1.26 0.15
CA ARG A 154 2.75 1.04 -0.48
C ARG A 154 3.66 2.27 -0.42
N ASN A 155 3.14 3.47 -0.62
CA ASN A 155 3.91 4.71 -0.49
C ASN A 155 4.41 4.89 0.95
N ASN A 156 3.61 4.51 1.95
CA ASN A 156 4.00 4.57 3.36
C ASN A 156 5.11 3.57 3.73
N MET A 157 5.39 2.56 2.91
CA MET A 157 6.55 1.67 3.09
C MET A 157 7.90 2.38 2.88
N ILE A 158 7.94 3.50 2.15
CA ILE A 158 9.18 4.17 1.75
C ILE A 158 9.95 4.65 2.97
N PHE A 159 9.30 5.36 3.89
CA PHE A 159 9.95 5.90 5.07
C PHE A 159 10.64 4.82 5.93
N PRO A 160 9.96 3.75 6.39
CA PRO A 160 10.64 2.72 7.18
C PRO A 160 11.72 1.97 6.39
N TYR A 161 11.59 1.87 5.07
CA TYR A 161 12.54 1.14 4.25
C TYR A 161 13.86 1.86 4.00
N ILE A 162 13.82 3.18 3.74
CA ILE A 162 15.03 3.95 3.41
C ILE A 162 15.40 5.01 4.43
N GLY A 163 14.50 5.35 5.35
CA GLY A 163 14.69 6.45 6.30
C GLY A 163 15.95 6.30 7.17
N SER A 164 16.26 5.09 7.61
CA SER A 164 17.43 4.78 8.42
C SER A 164 18.71 4.45 7.62
N LYS A 165 18.61 4.25 6.29
CA LYS A 165 19.74 3.87 5.47
C LYS A 165 20.64 5.08 5.17
N ASN A 166 21.95 4.91 5.30
CA ASN A 166 22.92 5.95 4.94
C ASN A 166 23.23 5.89 3.44
N MET A 167 22.29 6.38 2.63
CA MET A 167 22.33 6.38 1.17
C MET A 167 22.04 7.79 0.66
N ASN A 168 22.49 8.11 -0.55
CA ASN A 168 22.05 9.32 -1.23
C ASN A 168 20.67 9.13 -1.88
N GLU A 169 20.06 10.22 -2.34
CA GLU A 169 18.72 10.22 -2.92
C GLU A 169 18.61 9.29 -4.14
N LYS A 170 19.62 9.31 -5.02
CA LYS A 170 19.65 8.47 -6.22
C LYS A 170 19.67 6.99 -5.88
N ASP A 171 20.58 6.58 -4.98
CA ASP A 171 20.71 5.17 -4.58
C ASP A 171 19.42 4.68 -3.88
N SER A 172 18.78 5.55 -3.11
CA SER A 172 17.48 5.24 -2.48
C SER A 172 16.37 5.09 -3.50
N MET A 173 16.35 5.93 -4.54
CA MET A 173 15.40 5.77 -5.64
C MET A 173 15.61 4.45 -6.36
N ASP A 174 16.86 4.08 -6.66
CA ASP A 174 17.18 2.82 -7.34
C ASP A 174 16.81 1.61 -6.45
N LEU A 175 17.02 1.73 -5.14
CA LEU A 175 16.58 0.72 -4.18
C LEU A 175 15.07 0.56 -4.15
N VAL A 176 14.30 1.65 -4.05
CA VAL A 176 12.83 1.62 -4.06
C VAL A 176 12.30 1.05 -5.37
N LYS A 177 12.90 1.38 -6.52
CA LYS A 177 12.54 0.81 -7.84
C LYS A 177 12.71 -0.71 -7.89
N SER A 178 13.63 -1.27 -7.12
CA SER A 178 13.84 -2.73 -7.07
C SER A 178 12.76 -3.48 -6.29
N THR A 179 11.96 -2.79 -5.49
CA THR A 179 10.94 -3.35 -4.59
C THR A 179 9.57 -3.47 -5.24
N PHE A 180 8.64 -4.16 -4.54
CA PHE A 180 7.24 -4.24 -4.93
C PHE A 180 6.53 -2.89 -4.90
N ILE A 181 7.01 -1.91 -4.11
CA ILE A 181 6.49 -0.54 -4.08
C ILE A 181 6.41 0.04 -5.50
N TYR A 182 7.51 -0.05 -6.25
CA TYR A 182 7.60 0.49 -7.61
C TYR A 182 7.15 -0.52 -8.68
N LYS A 183 7.53 -1.80 -8.53
CA LYS A 183 7.16 -2.86 -9.50
C LYS A 183 5.66 -3.04 -9.66
N SER A 184 4.87 -2.76 -8.62
CA SER A 184 3.40 -2.76 -8.74
C SER A 184 2.88 -1.70 -9.71
N LEU A 185 3.56 -0.54 -9.80
CA LEU A 185 3.24 0.49 -10.80
C LEU A 185 3.66 0.04 -12.22
N ASP A 186 4.80 -0.64 -12.35
CA ASP A 186 5.23 -1.16 -13.65
C ASP A 186 4.27 -2.24 -14.17
N LEU A 187 3.66 -3.04 -13.28
CA LEU A 187 2.60 -3.99 -13.66
C LEU A 187 1.37 -3.26 -14.22
N LEU A 188 0.96 -2.14 -13.61
CA LEU A 188 -0.14 -1.31 -14.11
C LEU A 188 0.21 -0.65 -15.45
N ASP A 189 1.43 -0.13 -15.59
CA ASP A 189 1.92 0.53 -16.81
C ASP A 189 2.03 -0.44 -17.99
N SER A 190 2.31 -1.71 -17.72
CA SER A 190 2.44 -2.76 -18.72
C SER A 190 1.12 -3.33 -19.23
N PHE A 191 -0.02 -2.89 -18.70
CA PHE A 191 -1.32 -3.38 -19.14
C PHE A 191 -1.60 -2.96 -20.59
N ASP A 192 -1.81 -3.95 -21.46
CA ASP A 192 -2.16 -3.82 -22.86
C ASP A 192 -3.58 -4.37 -23.07
N HIS A 193 -4.52 -3.46 -23.31
CA HIS A 193 -5.93 -3.80 -23.45
C HIS A 193 -6.20 -4.72 -24.65
N ILE A 194 -5.47 -4.55 -25.77
CA ILE A 194 -5.65 -5.38 -26.96
C ILE A 194 -5.20 -6.82 -26.70
N SER A 195 -4.00 -6.99 -26.15
CA SER A 195 -3.49 -8.30 -25.78
C SER A 195 -4.38 -8.99 -24.74
N PHE A 196 -4.91 -8.22 -23.77
CA PHE A 196 -5.83 -8.75 -22.77
C PHE A 196 -7.15 -9.23 -23.37
N VAL A 197 -7.81 -8.43 -24.20
CA VAL A 197 -9.06 -8.80 -24.88
C VAL A 197 -8.87 -10.04 -25.74
N ASN A 198 -7.74 -10.16 -26.44
CA ASN A 198 -7.42 -11.31 -27.29
C ASN A 198 -7.00 -12.56 -26.50
N SER A 199 -6.67 -12.46 -25.21
CA SER A 199 -6.21 -13.58 -24.38
C SER A 199 -7.34 -14.47 -23.83
N ILE A 200 -8.59 -14.02 -23.93
CA ILE A 200 -9.77 -14.71 -23.39
C ILE A 200 -10.80 -14.85 -24.51
N GLU A 201 -11.49 -15.99 -24.53
CA GLU A 201 -12.57 -16.22 -25.50
C GLU A 201 -13.64 -15.12 -25.37
N PRO A 202 -14.09 -14.49 -26.51
CA PRO A 202 -14.92 -13.26 -26.50
C PRO A 202 -16.22 -13.37 -25.69
N ASN A 203 -16.97 -14.46 -25.81
CA ASN A 203 -18.21 -14.62 -25.06
C ASN A 203 -17.96 -14.80 -23.56
N THR A 204 -16.87 -15.45 -23.19
CA THR A 204 -16.43 -15.60 -21.81
C THR A 204 -16.00 -14.26 -21.24
N LEU A 205 -15.19 -13.49 -21.98
CA LEU A 205 -14.76 -12.15 -21.57
C LEU A 205 -15.95 -11.21 -21.41
N LEU A 206 -16.89 -11.22 -22.34
CA LEU A 206 -18.11 -10.42 -22.28
C LEU A 206 -18.92 -10.71 -21.02
N LYS A 207 -19.11 -11.99 -20.70
CA LYS A 207 -19.83 -12.42 -19.48
C LYS A 207 -19.10 -11.97 -18.21
N LEU A 208 -17.78 -12.16 -18.12
CA LEU A 208 -16.98 -11.78 -16.96
C LEU A 208 -16.95 -10.26 -16.77
N THR A 209 -16.78 -9.52 -17.88
CA THR A 209 -16.80 -8.05 -17.84
C THR A 209 -18.14 -7.52 -17.34
N ASN A 210 -19.26 -8.08 -17.78
CA ASN A 210 -20.58 -7.64 -17.32
C ASN A 210 -20.84 -7.98 -15.85
N ILE A 211 -20.33 -9.11 -15.35
CA ILE A 211 -20.35 -9.43 -13.93
C ILE A 211 -19.49 -8.38 -13.16
N PHE A 212 -18.28 -8.11 -13.62
CA PHE A 212 -17.41 -7.11 -13.01
C PHE A 212 -18.05 -5.71 -13.00
N ILE A 213 -18.62 -5.25 -14.11
CA ILE A 213 -19.32 -3.96 -14.20
C ILE A 213 -20.44 -3.89 -13.19
N LYS A 214 -21.26 -4.94 -13.07
CA LYS A 214 -22.39 -4.98 -12.15
C LYS A 214 -21.94 -5.00 -10.69
N ASP A 215 -21.00 -5.84 -10.36
CA ASP A 215 -20.64 -6.13 -8.96
C ASP A 215 -19.63 -5.12 -8.38
N VAL A 216 -18.73 -4.60 -9.22
CA VAL A 216 -17.67 -3.69 -8.81
C VAL A 216 -17.98 -2.24 -9.15
N SER A 217 -18.27 -1.93 -10.42
CA SER A 217 -18.52 -0.54 -10.84
C SER A 217 -19.93 -0.04 -10.52
N LYS A 218 -20.85 -0.96 -10.14
CA LYS A 218 -22.26 -0.65 -9.88
C LYS A 218 -22.91 0.18 -11.00
N ASP A 219 -22.37 0.05 -12.21
CA ASP A 219 -22.90 0.69 -13.42
C ASP A 219 -23.90 -0.24 -14.09
N ASN A 220 -25.00 0.32 -14.59
CA ASN A 220 -26.02 -0.44 -15.32
C ASN A 220 -25.71 -0.60 -16.81
N LYS A 221 -24.61 -0.02 -17.31
CA LYS A 221 -24.21 -0.13 -18.70
C LYS A 221 -23.46 -1.44 -18.91
N GLN A 222 -24.07 -2.33 -19.69
CA GLN A 222 -23.46 -3.60 -20.09
C GLN A 222 -22.71 -3.43 -21.42
N CYS A 223 -21.61 -4.15 -21.56
CA CYS A 223 -20.98 -4.38 -22.86
C CYS A 223 -21.85 -5.37 -23.65
N ILE A 224 -22.06 -5.10 -24.95
CA ILE A 224 -22.95 -5.89 -25.81
C ILE A 224 -22.13 -6.69 -26.83
N ASN A 225 -20.98 -6.15 -27.26
CA ASN A 225 -20.15 -6.71 -28.31
C ASN A 225 -18.66 -6.53 -28.01
N ILE A 226 -17.79 -6.97 -28.94
CA ILE A 226 -16.34 -6.90 -28.78
C ILE A 226 -15.80 -5.46 -28.80
N ASP A 227 -16.44 -4.57 -29.56
CA ASP A 227 -16.00 -3.17 -29.63
C ASP A 227 -16.24 -2.45 -28.30
N ASP A 228 -17.35 -2.77 -27.61
CA ASP A 228 -17.62 -2.28 -26.27
C ASP A 228 -16.56 -2.77 -25.27
N LEU A 229 -16.11 -4.04 -25.39
CA LEU A 229 -15.04 -4.59 -24.57
C LEU A 229 -13.72 -3.87 -24.80
N ILE A 230 -13.32 -3.68 -26.08
CA ILE A 230 -12.10 -2.96 -26.43
C ILE A 230 -12.13 -1.57 -25.81
N LEU A 231 -13.22 -0.83 -26.00
CA LEU A 231 -13.37 0.52 -25.44
C LEU A 231 -13.34 0.54 -23.91
N PHE A 232 -13.94 -0.48 -23.26
CA PHE A 232 -13.95 -0.62 -21.81
C PHE A 232 -12.52 -0.80 -21.27
N TYR A 233 -11.74 -1.74 -21.81
CA TYR A 233 -10.39 -2.01 -21.34
C TYR A 233 -9.38 -0.95 -21.78
N GLN A 234 -9.58 -0.28 -22.91
CA GLN A 234 -8.81 0.89 -23.31
C GLN A 234 -8.88 2.00 -22.25
N LYS A 235 -10.08 2.26 -21.70
CA LYS A 235 -10.25 3.25 -20.63
C LYS A 235 -9.51 2.87 -19.35
N TYR A 236 -9.43 1.57 -19.04
CA TYR A 236 -8.63 1.10 -17.91
C TYR A 236 -7.13 1.26 -18.16
N GLU A 237 -6.66 1.00 -19.39
CA GLU A 237 -5.27 1.23 -19.75
C GLU A 237 -4.90 2.71 -19.60
N GLU A 238 -5.73 3.63 -20.10
CA GLU A 238 -5.55 5.07 -19.95
C GLU A 238 -5.56 5.50 -18.48
N TYR A 239 -6.48 4.95 -17.69
CA TYR A 239 -6.55 5.18 -16.25
C TYR A 239 -5.29 4.70 -15.54
N PHE A 240 -4.82 3.48 -15.79
CA PHE A 240 -3.61 2.94 -15.18
C PHE A 240 -2.38 3.77 -15.52
N LYS A 241 -2.20 4.18 -16.77
CA LYS A 241 -1.08 5.04 -17.20
C LYS A 241 -1.10 6.40 -16.50
N SER A 242 -2.27 7.01 -16.37
CA SER A 242 -2.43 8.27 -15.63
C SER A 242 -2.06 8.09 -14.15
N LEU A 243 -2.58 7.03 -13.52
CA LEU A 243 -2.33 6.68 -12.13
C LEU A 243 -0.84 6.44 -11.88
N VAL A 244 -0.18 5.66 -12.74
CA VAL A 244 1.25 5.37 -12.65
C VAL A 244 2.08 6.64 -12.69
N SER A 245 1.76 7.56 -13.62
CA SER A 245 2.46 8.83 -13.73
C SER A 245 2.34 9.67 -12.47
N GLU A 246 1.15 9.73 -11.88
CA GLU A 246 0.88 10.44 -10.63
C GLU A 246 1.66 9.83 -9.46
N TRP A 247 1.58 8.51 -9.28
CA TRP A 247 2.20 7.84 -8.13
C TRP A 247 3.72 7.74 -8.23
N LYS A 248 4.30 7.68 -9.43
CA LYS A 248 5.76 7.84 -9.60
C LYS A 248 6.23 9.20 -9.10
N LEU A 249 5.44 10.26 -9.29
CA LEU A 249 5.73 11.60 -8.72
C LEU A 249 5.59 11.61 -7.18
N GLU A 250 4.57 10.98 -6.62
CA GLU A 250 4.40 10.91 -5.16
C GLU A 250 5.54 10.14 -4.49
N ILE A 251 5.98 9.01 -5.07
CA ILE A 251 7.17 8.27 -4.59
C ILE A 251 8.41 9.17 -4.60
N ASN A 252 8.64 9.91 -5.68
CA ASN A 252 9.77 10.84 -5.76
C ASN A 252 9.70 11.91 -4.67
N LYS A 253 8.53 12.52 -4.48
CA LYS A 253 8.32 13.52 -3.42
C LYS A 253 8.59 12.95 -2.03
N GLU A 254 8.11 11.73 -1.75
CA GLU A 254 8.33 11.12 -0.43
C GLU A 254 9.81 10.83 -0.18
N ILE A 255 10.54 10.35 -1.19
CA ILE A 255 11.99 10.15 -1.10
C ILE A 255 12.69 11.50 -0.87
N SER A 256 12.39 12.54 -1.64
CA SER A 256 13.00 13.87 -1.48
C SER A 256 12.75 14.46 -0.09
N LYS A 257 11.53 14.33 0.46
CA LYS A 257 11.22 14.77 1.84
C LYS A 257 12.13 14.09 2.88
N ILE A 258 12.38 12.78 2.75
CA ILE A 258 13.26 12.04 3.66
C ILE A 258 14.69 12.62 3.58
N TYR A 259 15.16 13.03 2.40
CA TYR A 259 16.49 13.61 2.22
C TYR A 259 16.57 15.05 2.71
N GLU A 260 15.57 15.85 2.50
CA GLU A 260 15.48 17.20 3.10
C GLU A 260 15.63 17.12 4.62
N LEU A 261 14.86 16.24 5.28
CA LEU A 261 14.96 16.03 6.73
C LEU A 261 16.38 15.60 7.16
N LYS A 262 17.02 14.66 6.44
CA LYS A 262 18.40 14.24 6.71
C LYS A 262 19.42 15.37 6.53
N THR A 263 19.25 16.21 5.52
CA THR A 263 20.16 17.33 5.24
C THR A 263 20.04 18.41 6.31
N TYR A 264 18.84 18.70 6.78
CA TYR A 264 18.64 19.61 7.92
C TYR A 264 19.32 19.06 9.16
N SER A 265 19.15 17.79 9.52
CA SER A 265 19.77 17.19 10.69
C SER A 265 21.30 17.19 10.63
N ASN A 266 21.89 16.96 9.46
CA ASN A 266 23.35 16.99 9.28
C ASN A 266 23.93 18.40 9.33
N ASN A 267 23.23 19.40 8.78
CA ASN A 267 23.66 20.80 8.84
C ASN A 267 23.56 21.38 10.26
N GLU A 268 22.61 20.93 11.04
CA GLU A 268 22.45 21.33 12.44
C GLU A 268 23.56 20.75 13.34
N SER A 269 24.07 19.56 13.06
CA SER A 269 25.22 18.99 13.78
C SER A 269 26.52 19.76 13.58
N ILE A 270 26.65 20.52 12.47
CA ILE A 270 27.84 21.36 12.18
C ILE A 270 27.76 22.72 12.89
N ILE A 271 26.58 23.20 13.26
CA ILE A 271 26.38 24.53 13.89
C ILE A 271 26.28 24.47 15.42
N GLY A 272 26.59 23.33 16.06
CA GLY A 272 26.87 23.27 17.52
C GLY A 272 25.72 23.66 18.47
N GLY A 273 24.47 23.83 18.00
CA GLY A 273 23.36 24.26 18.83
C GLY A 273 22.06 23.47 18.67
N THR A 274 21.91 22.74 17.62
CA THR A 274 20.62 22.24 17.13
C THR A 274 20.41 20.75 17.27
N HIS A 275 21.39 19.99 17.69
CA HIS A 275 21.18 18.60 18.14
C HIS A 275 20.12 18.55 19.26
N ARG A 276 20.03 19.63 20.06
CA ARG A 276 18.99 19.81 21.08
C ARG A 276 17.62 20.06 20.45
N LEU A 277 17.54 20.84 19.36
CA LEU A 277 16.29 21.14 18.66
C LEU A 277 15.76 19.91 17.89
N PHE A 278 16.65 19.10 17.30
CA PHE A 278 16.26 17.85 16.65
C PHE A 278 15.83 16.78 17.67
N ILE A 279 16.53 16.67 18.79
CA ILE A 279 16.10 15.87 19.93
C ILE A 279 14.83 16.45 20.54
N GLU A 280 14.64 17.77 20.59
CA GLU A 280 13.39 18.40 21.05
C GLU A 280 12.25 18.25 20.02
N ILE A 281 12.50 18.37 18.73
CA ILE A 281 11.51 18.08 17.67
C ILE A 281 11.24 16.58 17.62
N TYR A 282 12.26 15.75 17.67
CA TYR A 282 12.16 14.28 17.74
C TYR A 282 11.48 13.83 19.04
N ASN A 283 11.82 14.43 20.18
CA ASN A 283 11.20 14.16 21.47
C ASN A 283 9.81 14.84 21.60
N ASN A 284 9.56 16.00 20.99
CA ASN A 284 8.22 16.58 20.92
C ASN A 284 7.29 15.82 19.96
N ILE A 285 7.83 15.19 18.92
CA ILE A 285 7.09 14.24 18.09
C ILE A 285 6.84 12.92 18.84
N ILE A 286 7.73 12.54 19.76
CA ILE A 286 7.61 11.29 20.55
C ILE A 286 6.81 11.49 21.84
N TYR A 287 6.74 12.71 22.41
CA TYR A 287 6.15 12.97 23.74
C TYR A 287 4.98 13.95 23.75
N THR A 288 4.47 14.40 22.62
CA THR A 288 3.17 15.06 22.44
C THR A 288 2.21 14.19 21.68
#